data_a22913c4cf22f872a5cf8a25a705d4d9
#
_entry.id   a22913c4cf22f872a5cf8a25a705d4d9
#
_cell.length_a   1.000
_cell.length_b   1.000
_cell.length_c   1.000
_cell.angle_alpha   90.00
_cell.angle_beta   90.00
_cell.angle_gamma   90.00
#
_symmetry.space_group_name_H-M   'P 1'
#
loop_
_entity.id
_entity.type
_entity.pdbx_description
1 polymer ?
#
loop_
_entity_poly.entity_id
_entity_poly.type
_entity_poly.pdbx_seq_one_letter_code
_entity_poly.pdbx_strand_id
1 'polypeptide(L)'
;DSEYHHAKGRVINMRTGIIGAGKVGCSLGKYFRLNNLKVTGYYDVNENLAKEAATFTETTFIEDLETIVKISDTLFLTVPDDLITTVWNQMKDMSLEGKFICHCSGALSAGDAFPGIDKCGAFGYSVHPLFAVSDKYNSYKELSHAYFVIEGDEKHREEIAGIFNNLGNEVRYIAAKDKVKYHCAAAVCSNHVVALIQESLDLMQECGFDEESALKALAPIMLGNMQHIAERGTVNSLTGPVERADVKTVEKHLNCLDEKQQMLYRLLSEVLISIGEKKNPGRDYGRLKHILGNE
;
A
#
# COMPACT_ATOMS: atom_id res chain seq x y z
N ASP A 1 4.38 22.06 24.86
CA ASP A 1 3.95 20.91 25.71
C ASP A 1 2.43 20.85 25.94
N SER A 2 1.76 22.00 26.12
CA SER A 2 0.29 22.05 26.38
C SER A 2 -0.54 21.68 25.14
N GLU A 3 -0.18 22.16 23.95
CA GLU A 3 -0.86 21.85 22.68
C GLU A 3 -0.69 20.39 22.28
N TYR A 4 0.49 19.81 22.50
CA TYR A 4 0.78 18.39 22.23
C TYR A 4 -0.03 17.46 23.14
N HIS A 5 -0.22 17.81 24.42
CA HIS A 5 -1.04 17.04 25.35
C HIS A 5 -2.54 17.17 25.03
N HIS A 6 -2.98 18.33 24.54
CA HIS A 6 -4.37 18.56 24.11
C HIS A 6 -4.71 17.75 22.84
N ALA A 7 -3.82 17.74 21.85
CA ALA A 7 -3.96 16.95 20.63
C ALA A 7 -3.99 15.45 20.93
N LYS A 8 -3.10 14.97 21.81
CA LYS A 8 -3.06 13.57 22.22
C LYS A 8 -4.33 13.10 22.91
N GLY A 9 -4.89 13.93 23.80
CA GLY A 9 -6.16 13.64 24.48
C GLY A 9 -7.37 13.64 23.54
N ARG A 10 -7.36 14.48 22.50
CA ARG A 10 -8.43 14.54 21.49
C ARG A 10 -8.44 13.32 20.59
N VAL A 11 -7.26 12.89 20.11
CA VAL A 11 -7.09 11.71 19.25
C VAL A 11 -7.61 10.42 19.88
N ILE A 12 -7.32 10.18 21.16
CA ILE A 12 -7.75 8.96 21.88
C ILE A 12 -9.28 8.91 22.05
N ASN A 13 -9.95 10.06 22.00
CA ASN A 13 -11.40 10.16 22.18
C ASN A 13 -12.20 10.29 20.89
N MET A 14 -11.54 10.36 19.72
CA MET A 14 -12.22 10.43 18.43
C MET A 14 -13.07 9.18 18.18
N ARG A 15 -14.32 9.39 17.84
CA ARG A 15 -15.27 8.32 17.47
C ARG A 15 -15.13 8.04 15.99
N THR A 16 -14.63 6.88 15.64
CA THR A 16 -14.32 6.50 14.25
C THR A 16 -15.40 5.60 13.68
N GLY A 17 -16.07 6.03 12.61
CA GLY A 17 -16.98 5.23 11.82
C GLY A 17 -16.28 4.65 10.58
N ILE A 18 -16.66 3.44 10.17
CA ILE A 18 -16.10 2.79 8.99
C ILE A 18 -17.23 2.57 7.97
N ILE A 19 -17.04 3.13 6.78
CA ILE A 19 -17.93 3.01 5.64
C ILE A 19 -17.25 2.10 4.62
N GLY A 20 -17.81 0.90 4.44
CA GLY A 20 -17.21 -0.19 3.68
C GLY A 20 -16.63 -1.28 4.57
N ALA A 21 -17.19 -2.48 4.47
CA ALA A 21 -16.85 -3.65 5.31
C ALA A 21 -15.98 -4.68 4.57
N GLY A 22 -15.12 -4.19 3.66
CA GLY A 22 -14.14 -4.97 2.92
C GLY A 22 -12.90 -5.33 3.74
N LYS A 23 -11.85 -5.82 3.07
CA LYS A 23 -10.59 -6.23 3.72
C LYS A 23 -9.95 -5.09 4.51
N VAL A 24 -9.84 -3.90 3.92
CA VAL A 24 -9.22 -2.73 4.57
C VAL A 24 -10.04 -2.26 5.76
N GLY A 25 -11.36 -2.10 5.60
CA GLY A 25 -12.25 -1.65 6.68
C GLY A 25 -12.25 -2.60 7.87
N CYS A 26 -12.36 -3.91 7.64
CA CYS A 26 -12.29 -4.90 8.71
C CYS A 26 -10.94 -4.91 9.42
N SER A 27 -9.82 -4.85 8.66
CA SER A 27 -8.47 -4.85 9.25
C SER A 27 -8.21 -3.60 10.06
N LEU A 28 -8.54 -2.41 9.56
CA LEU A 28 -8.40 -1.14 10.29
C LEU A 28 -9.27 -1.12 11.54
N GLY A 29 -10.54 -1.49 11.44
CA GLY A 29 -11.43 -1.47 12.59
C GLY A 29 -11.03 -2.45 13.68
N LYS A 30 -10.56 -3.66 13.33
CA LYS A 30 -10.03 -4.61 14.33
C LYS A 30 -8.74 -4.07 14.94
N TYR A 31 -7.85 -3.50 14.12
CA TYR A 31 -6.60 -2.88 14.60
C TYR A 31 -6.88 -1.73 15.57
N PHE A 32 -7.82 -0.85 15.25
CA PHE A 32 -8.23 0.25 16.13
C PHE A 32 -8.83 -0.27 17.45
N ARG A 33 -9.75 -1.23 17.38
CA ARG A 33 -10.40 -1.81 18.57
C ARG A 33 -9.42 -2.47 19.53
N LEU A 34 -8.47 -3.26 19.01
CA LEU A 34 -7.45 -3.91 19.83
C LEU A 34 -6.50 -2.91 20.51
N ASN A 35 -6.39 -1.70 19.96
CA ASN A 35 -5.60 -0.61 20.52
C ASN A 35 -6.44 0.44 21.26
N ASN A 36 -7.65 0.08 21.69
CA ASN A 36 -8.54 0.90 22.51
C ASN A 36 -9.03 2.20 21.87
N LEU A 37 -9.00 2.30 20.53
CA LEU A 37 -9.67 3.41 19.83
C LEU A 37 -11.18 3.16 19.76
N LYS A 38 -11.96 4.24 19.80
CA LYS A 38 -13.42 4.18 19.77
C LYS A 38 -13.91 3.99 18.34
N VAL A 39 -14.22 2.77 17.94
CA VAL A 39 -14.91 2.47 16.67
C VAL A 39 -16.40 2.48 16.91
N THR A 40 -17.14 3.40 16.26
CA THR A 40 -18.60 3.54 16.41
C THR A 40 -19.34 2.39 15.75
N GLY A 41 -18.83 1.88 14.65
CA GLY A 41 -19.39 0.75 13.94
C GLY A 41 -19.12 0.78 12.44
N TYR A 42 -19.85 -0.08 11.74
CA TYR A 42 -19.75 -0.27 10.29
C TYR A 42 -21.07 0.03 9.59
N TYR A 43 -20.96 0.75 8.49
CA TYR A 43 -21.97 0.85 7.46
C TYR A 43 -21.42 0.29 6.14
N ASP A 44 -22.23 -0.50 5.44
CA ASP A 44 -21.96 -0.99 4.09
C ASP A 44 -23.31 -1.15 3.38
N VAL A 45 -23.37 -0.90 2.07
CA VAL A 45 -24.57 -1.13 1.25
C VAL A 45 -25.00 -2.60 1.27
N ASN A 46 -24.05 -3.50 1.51
CA ASN A 46 -24.31 -4.90 1.82
C ASN A 46 -24.35 -5.07 3.35
N GLU A 47 -25.55 -5.04 3.92
CA GLU A 47 -25.75 -5.19 5.36
C GLU A 47 -25.09 -6.42 5.96
N ASN A 48 -25.05 -7.55 5.23
CA ASN A 48 -24.44 -8.77 5.73
C ASN A 48 -22.93 -8.58 5.96
N LEU A 49 -22.23 -7.89 5.05
CA LEU A 49 -20.83 -7.57 5.22
C LEU A 49 -20.58 -6.63 6.42
N ALA A 50 -21.47 -5.64 6.60
CA ALA A 50 -21.39 -4.73 7.75
C ALA A 50 -21.65 -5.45 9.08
N LYS A 51 -22.65 -6.33 9.15
CA LYS A 51 -22.96 -7.16 10.32
C LYS A 51 -21.80 -8.10 10.67
N GLU A 52 -21.23 -8.76 9.66
CA GLU A 52 -20.08 -9.63 9.80
C GLU A 52 -18.84 -8.88 10.34
N ALA A 53 -18.52 -7.70 9.76
CA ALA A 53 -17.43 -6.86 10.20
C ALA A 53 -17.63 -6.35 11.63
N ALA A 54 -18.83 -5.91 11.96
CA ALA A 54 -19.20 -5.47 13.31
C ALA A 54 -19.02 -6.59 14.35
N THR A 55 -19.47 -7.81 14.02
CA THR A 55 -19.29 -8.98 14.88
C THR A 55 -17.80 -9.31 15.06
N PHE A 56 -17.04 -9.36 13.98
CA PHE A 56 -15.59 -9.66 14.02
C PHE A 56 -14.80 -8.65 14.84
N THR A 57 -15.15 -7.38 14.73
CA THR A 57 -14.45 -6.29 15.41
C THR A 57 -15.01 -5.95 16.79
N GLU A 58 -16.11 -6.62 17.21
CA GLU A 58 -16.82 -6.34 18.46
C GLU A 58 -17.31 -4.88 18.54
N THR A 59 -17.92 -4.44 17.44
CA THR A 59 -18.49 -3.09 17.27
C THR A 59 -19.97 -3.17 16.86
N THR A 60 -20.55 -2.08 16.40
CA THR A 60 -21.97 -2.00 16.08
C THR A 60 -22.18 -2.01 14.56
N PHE A 61 -23.15 -2.77 14.09
CA PHE A 61 -23.73 -2.59 12.76
C PHE A 61 -24.58 -1.33 12.74
N ILE A 62 -24.39 -0.47 11.74
CA ILE A 62 -25.14 0.75 11.54
C ILE A 62 -25.96 0.61 10.27
N GLU A 63 -27.27 0.81 10.38
CA GLU A 63 -28.24 0.51 9.33
C GLU A 63 -28.17 1.50 8.15
N ASP A 64 -27.85 2.77 8.43
CA ASP A 64 -27.86 3.82 7.43
C ASP A 64 -26.65 4.77 7.52
N LEU A 65 -26.36 5.42 6.37
CA LEU A 65 -25.22 6.31 6.20
C LEU A 65 -25.34 7.57 7.07
N GLU A 66 -26.55 8.13 7.25
CA GLU A 66 -26.78 9.33 8.04
C GLU A 66 -26.46 9.10 9.51
N THR A 67 -26.85 7.96 10.04
CA THR A 67 -26.57 7.55 11.42
C THR A 67 -25.09 7.45 11.69
N ILE A 68 -24.30 6.74 10.85
CA ILE A 68 -22.86 6.61 11.08
C ILE A 68 -22.14 7.97 10.96
N VAL A 69 -22.55 8.82 10.03
CA VAL A 69 -22.05 10.19 9.91
C VAL A 69 -22.33 10.98 11.17
N LYS A 70 -23.55 10.90 11.70
CA LYS A 70 -23.98 11.67 12.89
C LYS A 70 -23.21 11.28 14.15
N ILE A 71 -22.98 9.99 14.38
CA ILE A 71 -22.36 9.49 15.63
C ILE A 71 -20.83 9.47 15.61
N SER A 72 -20.20 9.76 14.47
CA SER A 72 -18.74 9.68 14.31
C SER A 72 -18.11 11.06 14.13
N ASP A 73 -16.89 11.22 14.64
CA ASP A 73 -16.08 12.44 14.47
C ASP A 73 -15.11 12.26 13.30
N THR A 74 -14.69 11.02 13.05
CA THR A 74 -13.83 10.61 11.94
C THR A 74 -14.52 9.49 11.17
N LEU A 75 -14.50 9.56 9.85
CA LEU A 75 -15.09 8.56 8.96
C LEU A 75 -14.02 8.04 8.00
N PHE A 76 -13.83 6.73 7.98
CA PHE A 76 -12.96 6.05 7.01
C PHE A 76 -13.82 5.42 5.92
N LEU A 77 -13.69 5.93 4.70
CA LEU A 77 -14.28 5.35 3.49
C LEU A 77 -13.30 4.28 2.97
N THR A 78 -13.63 3.02 3.22
CA THR A 78 -12.83 1.85 2.84
C THR A 78 -13.52 1.03 1.75
N VAL A 79 -14.30 1.70 0.94
CA VAL A 79 -14.93 1.19 -0.29
C VAL A 79 -13.91 1.16 -1.43
N PRO A 80 -14.18 0.45 -2.56
CA PRO A 80 -13.36 0.52 -3.76
C PRO A 80 -13.13 1.96 -4.23
N ASP A 81 -11.97 2.23 -4.82
CA ASP A 81 -11.52 3.58 -5.17
C ASP A 81 -12.50 4.33 -6.05
N ASP A 82 -13.12 3.66 -7.02
CA ASP A 82 -14.13 4.18 -7.94
C ASP A 82 -15.46 4.56 -7.25
N LEU A 83 -15.70 4.05 -6.06
CA LEU A 83 -16.90 4.34 -5.27
C LEU A 83 -16.70 5.43 -4.21
N ILE A 84 -15.46 5.84 -3.90
CA ILE A 84 -15.20 6.83 -2.84
C ILE A 84 -15.93 8.13 -3.11
N THR A 85 -15.79 8.71 -4.30
CA THR A 85 -16.47 9.96 -4.68
C THR A 85 -18.00 9.81 -4.73
N THR A 86 -18.49 8.62 -5.09
CA THR A 86 -19.92 8.31 -5.07
C THR A 86 -20.47 8.36 -3.65
N VAL A 87 -19.80 7.72 -2.71
CA VAL A 87 -20.18 7.77 -1.27
C VAL A 87 -20.07 9.19 -0.73
N TRP A 88 -19.00 9.91 -1.07
CA TRP A 88 -18.85 11.32 -0.71
C TRP A 88 -20.04 12.17 -1.17
N ASN A 89 -20.49 12.01 -2.40
CA ASN A 89 -21.64 12.75 -2.94
C ASN A 89 -22.97 12.46 -2.23
N GLN A 90 -23.08 11.31 -1.56
CA GLN A 90 -24.23 11.00 -0.70
C GLN A 90 -24.14 11.66 0.68
N MET A 91 -22.90 11.95 1.14
CA MET A 91 -22.63 12.49 2.47
C MET A 91 -22.50 14.02 2.53
N LYS A 92 -22.03 14.66 1.47
CA LYS A 92 -21.58 16.06 1.44
C LYS A 92 -22.62 17.09 1.92
N ASP A 93 -23.90 16.75 1.82
CA ASP A 93 -25.01 17.61 2.25
C ASP A 93 -25.50 17.29 3.69
N MET A 94 -24.84 16.34 4.38
CA MET A 94 -25.10 16.02 5.77
C MET A 94 -24.34 16.97 6.72
N SER A 95 -24.56 16.84 8.04
CA SER A 95 -23.87 17.61 9.05
C SER A 95 -22.41 17.14 9.24
N LEU A 96 -21.47 17.73 8.50
CA LEU A 96 -20.07 17.35 8.46
C LEU A 96 -19.12 18.34 9.16
N GLU A 97 -19.61 19.44 9.68
CA GLU A 97 -18.81 20.49 10.36
C GLU A 97 -17.82 19.89 11.36
N GLY A 98 -16.55 20.21 11.20
CA GLY A 98 -15.46 19.77 12.08
C GLY A 98 -15.09 18.29 12.02
N LYS A 99 -15.69 17.51 11.11
CA LYS A 99 -15.39 16.08 10.96
C LYS A 99 -14.19 15.82 10.05
N PHE A 100 -13.54 14.71 10.31
CA PHE A 100 -12.45 14.18 9.48
C PHE A 100 -13.00 13.09 8.55
N ILE A 101 -12.83 13.30 7.26
CA ILE A 101 -13.28 12.37 6.22
C ILE A 101 -12.03 11.78 5.56
N CYS A 102 -11.81 10.50 5.77
CA CYS A 102 -10.62 9.78 5.32
C CYS A 102 -10.98 8.72 4.30
N HIS A 103 -10.11 8.48 3.32
CA HIS A 103 -10.16 7.29 2.48
C HIS A 103 -8.80 6.59 2.50
N CYS A 104 -8.75 5.32 2.05
CA CYS A 104 -7.55 4.50 2.08
C CYS A 104 -6.92 4.24 0.70
N SER A 105 -7.37 4.92 -0.36
CA SER A 105 -6.75 4.79 -1.69
C SER A 105 -5.31 5.31 -1.69
N GLY A 106 -4.41 4.55 -2.31
CA GLY A 106 -3.03 4.97 -2.51
C GLY A 106 -2.85 5.96 -3.66
N ALA A 107 -3.72 5.93 -4.67
CA ALA A 107 -3.61 6.73 -5.88
C ALA A 107 -4.46 8.01 -5.87
N LEU A 108 -5.67 7.94 -5.30
CA LEU A 108 -6.62 9.04 -5.28
C LEU A 108 -6.22 10.10 -4.25
N SER A 109 -6.21 11.39 -4.64
CA SER A 109 -5.99 12.47 -3.69
C SER A 109 -7.27 12.79 -2.86
N ALA A 110 -7.10 13.41 -1.70
CA ALA A 110 -8.24 13.86 -0.90
C ALA A 110 -9.09 14.90 -1.64
N GLY A 111 -8.44 15.78 -2.41
CA GLY A 111 -9.13 16.80 -3.22
C GLY A 111 -10.00 16.19 -4.33
N ASP A 112 -9.50 15.16 -5.00
CA ASP A 112 -10.26 14.45 -6.05
C ASP A 112 -11.35 13.56 -5.45
N ALA A 113 -11.10 12.96 -4.28
CA ALA A 113 -12.04 12.11 -3.58
C ALA A 113 -13.23 12.89 -3.03
N PHE A 114 -12.99 14.09 -2.49
CA PHE A 114 -13.94 14.88 -1.71
C PHE A 114 -14.11 16.30 -2.26
N PRO A 115 -14.57 16.46 -3.52
CA PRO A 115 -14.71 17.79 -4.12
C PRO A 115 -15.67 18.68 -3.29
N GLY A 116 -15.21 19.89 -2.93
CA GLY A 116 -15.97 20.86 -2.17
C GLY A 116 -16.06 20.61 -0.67
N ILE A 117 -15.22 19.75 -0.09
CA ILE A 117 -15.23 19.40 1.33
C ILE A 117 -15.02 20.61 2.26
N ASP A 118 -14.25 21.60 1.83
CA ASP A 118 -14.03 22.87 2.51
C ASP A 118 -15.34 23.63 2.75
N LYS A 119 -16.28 23.53 1.82
CA LYS A 119 -17.62 24.17 1.92
C LYS A 119 -18.52 23.48 2.95
N CYS A 120 -18.23 22.22 3.27
CA CYS A 120 -18.98 21.45 4.26
C CYS A 120 -18.40 21.63 5.69
N GLY A 121 -17.32 22.42 5.84
CA GLY A 121 -16.63 22.60 7.12
C GLY A 121 -15.93 21.35 7.64
N ALA A 122 -15.70 20.36 6.78
CA ALA A 122 -15.00 19.10 7.08
C ALA A 122 -13.57 19.10 6.54
N PHE A 123 -12.76 18.16 7.00
CA PHE A 123 -11.35 18.02 6.63
C PHE A 123 -11.10 16.68 5.94
N GLY A 124 -10.58 16.72 4.71
CA GLY A 124 -10.40 15.56 3.85
C GLY A 124 -8.97 15.02 3.87
N TYR A 125 -8.85 13.69 3.96
CA TYR A 125 -7.57 13.00 3.97
C TYR A 125 -7.58 11.72 3.15
N SER A 126 -6.48 11.48 2.47
CA SER A 126 -6.06 10.15 2.09
C SER A 126 -5.15 9.59 3.19
N VAL A 127 -5.47 8.43 3.72
CA VAL A 127 -4.71 7.74 4.77
C VAL A 127 -4.43 6.32 4.27
N HIS A 128 -3.36 6.16 3.51
CA HIS A 128 -3.06 4.90 2.84
C HIS A 128 -2.10 4.05 3.69
N PRO A 129 -2.51 2.85 4.13
CA PRO A 129 -1.58 1.88 4.70
C PRO A 129 -0.67 1.34 3.58
N LEU A 130 0.63 1.60 3.66
CA LEU A 130 1.61 1.00 2.73
C LEU A 130 1.85 -0.45 3.14
N PHE A 131 0.84 -1.26 2.93
CA PHE A 131 0.78 -2.66 3.33
C PHE A 131 -0.22 -3.42 2.46
N ALA A 132 0.12 -4.66 2.09
CA ALA A 132 -0.77 -5.51 1.31
C ALA A 132 -1.86 -6.12 2.20
N VAL A 133 -3.02 -5.48 2.28
CA VAL A 133 -4.19 -6.00 3.00
C VAL A 133 -4.87 -7.09 2.16
N SER A 134 -4.36 -8.31 2.25
CA SER A 134 -4.80 -9.45 1.43
C SER A 134 -5.90 -10.30 2.09
N ASP A 135 -5.93 -10.36 3.41
CA ASP A 135 -6.87 -11.17 4.19
C ASP A 135 -7.75 -10.29 5.09
N LYS A 136 -9.07 -10.46 4.98
CA LYS A 136 -10.08 -9.70 5.73
C LYS A 136 -9.93 -9.83 7.24
N TYR A 137 -9.56 -11.03 7.72
CA TYR A 137 -9.59 -11.38 9.15
C TYR A 137 -8.21 -11.55 9.79
N ASN A 138 -7.13 -11.49 9.01
CA ASN A 138 -5.78 -11.70 9.52
C ASN A 138 -4.84 -10.52 9.28
N SER A 139 -5.03 -9.71 8.23
CA SER A 139 -4.11 -8.61 7.90
C SER A 139 -3.96 -7.57 9.01
N TYR A 140 -4.94 -7.41 9.89
CA TYR A 140 -4.84 -6.48 11.03
C TYR A 140 -3.68 -6.79 11.98
N LYS A 141 -3.21 -8.03 12.04
CA LYS A 141 -2.11 -8.46 12.93
C LYS A 141 -0.78 -7.82 12.54
N GLU A 142 -0.62 -7.53 11.25
CA GLU A 142 0.62 -6.98 10.69
C GLU A 142 0.55 -5.45 10.49
N LEU A 143 -0.61 -4.83 10.72
CA LEU A 143 -0.77 -3.37 10.52
C LEU A 143 0.12 -2.53 11.44
N SER A 144 0.58 -3.07 12.57
CA SER A 144 1.55 -2.41 13.43
C SER A 144 2.90 -2.13 12.75
N HIS A 145 3.23 -2.87 11.68
CA HIS A 145 4.46 -2.69 10.89
C HIS A 145 4.24 -1.79 9.66
N ALA A 146 3.00 -1.40 9.38
CA ALA A 146 2.69 -0.59 8.22
C ALA A 146 3.11 0.87 8.42
N TYR A 147 3.69 1.47 7.37
CA TYR A 147 3.72 2.93 7.23
C TYR A 147 2.36 3.43 6.82
N PHE A 148 1.91 4.52 7.42
CA PHE A 148 0.73 5.23 6.95
C PHE A 148 1.15 6.50 6.21
N VAL A 149 0.75 6.61 4.95
CA VAL A 149 1.05 7.78 4.13
C VAL A 149 -0.19 8.64 4.04
N ILE A 150 -0.07 9.88 4.51
CA ILE A 150 -1.16 10.84 4.64
C ILE A 150 -0.98 11.97 3.62
N GLU A 151 -2.06 12.30 2.94
CA GLU A 151 -2.22 13.47 2.08
C GLU A 151 -3.57 14.11 2.38
N GLY A 152 -3.68 15.44 2.28
CA GLY A 152 -4.93 16.16 2.49
C GLY A 152 -4.74 17.49 3.19
N ASP A 153 -5.74 17.90 3.99
CA ASP A 153 -5.77 19.19 4.67
C ASP A 153 -4.56 19.40 5.60
N GLU A 154 -3.85 20.52 5.45
CA GLU A 154 -2.64 20.79 6.23
C GLU A 154 -2.93 21.22 7.66
N LYS A 155 -4.11 21.80 7.91
CA LYS A 155 -4.43 22.42 9.19
C LYS A 155 -4.57 21.43 10.33
N HIS A 156 -5.12 20.23 10.04
CA HIS A 156 -5.41 19.21 11.04
C HIS A 156 -4.71 17.88 10.78
N ARG A 157 -3.73 17.84 9.90
CA ARG A 157 -3.04 16.59 9.53
C ARG A 157 -2.35 15.89 10.71
N GLU A 158 -1.88 16.68 11.69
CA GLU A 158 -1.23 16.12 12.88
C GLU A 158 -2.23 15.39 13.80
N GLU A 159 -3.51 15.77 13.78
CA GLU A 159 -4.56 15.07 14.52
C GLU A 159 -4.81 13.69 13.90
N ILE A 160 -4.88 13.60 12.58
CA ILE A 160 -5.02 12.31 11.88
C ILE A 160 -3.76 11.45 12.01
N ALA A 161 -2.57 12.03 11.83
CA ALA A 161 -1.31 11.34 12.04
C ALA A 161 -1.18 10.81 13.48
N GLY A 162 -1.66 11.57 14.45
CA GLY A 162 -1.65 11.21 15.86
C GLY A 162 -2.40 9.91 16.15
N ILE A 163 -3.42 9.55 15.36
CA ILE A 163 -4.10 8.25 15.48
C ILE A 163 -3.07 7.12 15.33
N PHE A 164 -2.29 7.15 14.25
CA PHE A 164 -1.35 6.09 13.89
C PHE A 164 -0.05 6.16 14.69
N ASN A 165 0.49 7.37 14.91
CA ASN A 165 1.69 7.56 15.75
C ASN A 165 1.49 7.02 17.18
N ASN A 166 0.29 7.20 17.76
CA ASN A 166 -0.04 6.66 19.08
C ASN A 166 -0.16 5.12 19.09
N LEU A 167 -0.40 4.51 17.93
CA LEU A 167 -0.39 3.06 17.72
C LEU A 167 1.02 2.50 17.46
N GLY A 168 2.02 3.37 17.36
CA GLY A 168 3.41 3.00 17.07
C GLY A 168 3.74 2.89 15.58
N ASN A 169 2.82 3.29 14.70
CA ASN A 169 3.08 3.29 13.26
C ASN A 169 3.95 4.49 12.86
N GLU A 170 4.79 4.29 11.87
CA GLU A 170 5.44 5.38 11.14
C GLU A 170 4.44 6.09 10.22
N VAL A 171 4.47 7.41 10.24
CA VAL A 171 3.62 8.26 9.37
C VAL A 171 4.48 9.15 8.49
N ARG A 172 4.08 9.29 7.22
CA ARG A 172 4.71 10.21 6.26
C ARG A 172 3.63 11.03 5.55
N TYR A 173 3.99 12.28 5.25
CA TYR A 173 3.15 13.16 4.44
C TYR A 173 3.66 13.22 3.02
N ILE A 174 2.75 13.23 2.05
CA ILE A 174 3.06 13.47 0.64
C ILE A 174 2.13 14.54 0.07
N ALA A 175 2.54 15.18 -1.01
CA ALA A 175 1.69 16.10 -1.73
C ALA A 175 0.73 15.34 -2.67
N ALA A 176 -0.44 15.92 -2.95
CA ALA A 176 -1.44 15.34 -3.86
C ALA A 176 -0.85 14.96 -5.22
N LYS A 177 -0.01 15.83 -5.81
CA LYS A 177 0.66 15.59 -7.10
C LYS A 177 1.57 14.36 -7.13
N ASP A 178 2.02 13.89 -5.97
CA ASP A 178 2.97 12.78 -5.86
C ASP A 178 2.27 11.44 -5.61
N LYS A 179 0.97 11.42 -5.30
CA LYS A 179 0.23 10.21 -4.95
C LYS A 179 0.28 9.12 -6.02
N VAL A 180 0.08 9.46 -7.28
CA VAL A 180 0.09 8.48 -8.38
C VAL A 180 1.48 7.83 -8.50
N LYS A 181 2.55 8.62 -8.44
CA LYS A 181 3.93 8.10 -8.48
C LYS A 181 4.24 7.23 -7.27
N TYR A 182 3.84 7.66 -6.08
CA TYR A 182 3.96 6.91 -4.85
C TYR A 182 3.24 5.55 -4.94
N HIS A 183 1.99 5.55 -5.39
CA HIS A 183 1.22 4.29 -5.53
C HIS A 183 1.81 3.39 -6.63
N CYS A 184 2.31 3.97 -7.72
CA CYS A 184 3.03 3.22 -8.73
C CYS A 184 4.27 2.51 -8.15
N ALA A 185 5.05 3.19 -7.29
CA ALA A 185 6.18 2.56 -6.61
C ALA A 185 5.75 1.37 -5.72
N ALA A 186 4.64 1.51 -4.99
CA ALA A 186 4.07 0.42 -4.20
C ALA A 186 3.62 -0.77 -5.09
N ALA A 187 2.96 -0.49 -6.22
CA ALA A 187 2.54 -1.51 -7.17
C ALA A 187 3.74 -2.24 -7.82
N VAL A 188 4.80 -1.51 -8.17
CA VAL A 188 6.04 -2.12 -8.68
C VAL A 188 6.66 -3.05 -7.64
N CYS A 189 6.73 -2.62 -6.37
CA CYS A 189 7.33 -3.41 -5.30
C CYS A 189 6.48 -4.62 -4.87
N SER A 190 5.19 -4.65 -5.15
CA SER A 190 4.27 -5.72 -4.77
C SER A 190 3.73 -6.50 -5.98
N ASN A 191 2.84 -5.89 -6.75
CA ASN A 191 2.14 -6.59 -7.83
C ASN A 191 3.08 -7.02 -8.97
N HIS A 192 4.05 -6.16 -9.36
CA HIS A 192 4.99 -6.53 -10.42
C HIS A 192 6.00 -7.60 -9.97
N VAL A 193 6.30 -7.68 -8.67
CA VAL A 193 7.09 -8.81 -8.15
C VAL A 193 6.35 -10.13 -8.35
N VAL A 194 5.02 -10.18 -8.15
CA VAL A 194 4.22 -11.39 -8.43
C VAL A 194 4.36 -11.78 -9.90
N ALA A 195 4.30 -10.82 -10.83
CA ALA A 195 4.48 -11.08 -12.25
C ALA A 195 5.88 -11.61 -12.59
N LEU A 196 6.94 -11.05 -11.97
CA LEU A 196 8.31 -11.53 -12.15
C LEU A 196 8.50 -12.98 -11.65
N ILE A 197 7.85 -13.31 -10.55
CA ILE A 197 7.88 -14.70 -10.05
C ILE A 197 7.13 -15.63 -11.00
N GLN A 198 5.98 -15.21 -11.55
CA GLN A 198 5.25 -16.02 -12.54
C GLN A 198 6.10 -16.29 -13.78
N GLU A 199 6.78 -15.30 -14.37
CA GLU A 199 7.70 -15.51 -15.47
C GLU A 199 8.83 -16.51 -15.12
N SER A 200 9.31 -16.48 -13.89
CA SER A 200 10.32 -17.44 -13.42
C SER A 200 9.77 -18.87 -13.29
N LEU A 201 8.51 -19.00 -12.82
CA LEU A 201 7.83 -20.30 -12.76
C LEU A 201 7.59 -20.88 -14.15
N ASP A 202 7.17 -20.05 -15.12
CA ASP A 202 6.94 -20.46 -16.50
C ASP A 202 8.23 -21.01 -17.12
N LEU A 203 9.37 -20.33 -16.95
CA LEU A 203 10.69 -20.82 -17.38
C LEU A 203 11.09 -22.14 -16.70
N MET A 204 10.77 -22.32 -15.42
CA MET A 204 11.03 -23.60 -14.72
C MET A 204 10.16 -24.74 -15.28
N GLN A 205 8.91 -24.45 -15.67
CA GLN A 205 8.04 -25.45 -16.30
C GLN A 205 8.59 -25.88 -17.66
N GLU A 206 9.14 -24.99 -18.45
CA GLU A 206 9.84 -25.31 -19.69
C GLU A 206 11.05 -26.25 -19.45
N CYS A 207 11.67 -26.21 -18.27
CA CYS A 207 12.72 -27.09 -17.82
C CYS A 207 12.20 -28.44 -17.25
N GLY A 208 10.88 -28.70 -17.25
CA GLY A 208 10.26 -29.94 -16.81
C GLY A 208 9.85 -29.99 -15.34
N PHE A 209 9.87 -28.87 -14.63
CA PHE A 209 9.30 -28.78 -13.29
C PHE A 209 7.77 -28.63 -13.37
N ASP A 210 7.02 -29.26 -12.47
CA ASP A 210 5.64 -28.89 -12.22
C ASP A 210 5.58 -27.61 -11.38
N GLU A 211 4.40 -26.96 -11.30
CA GLU A 211 4.22 -25.68 -10.63
C GLU A 211 4.60 -25.72 -9.14
N GLU A 212 4.22 -26.80 -8.44
CA GLU A 212 4.51 -26.95 -7.00
C GLU A 212 6.01 -27.11 -6.75
N SER A 213 6.68 -27.96 -7.52
CA SER A 213 8.13 -28.19 -7.41
C SER A 213 8.94 -26.98 -7.83
N ALA A 214 8.52 -26.25 -8.87
CA ALA A 214 9.14 -24.98 -9.29
C ALA A 214 9.06 -23.92 -8.19
N LEU A 215 7.88 -23.71 -7.62
CA LEU A 215 7.69 -22.76 -6.54
C LEU A 215 8.54 -23.13 -5.31
N LYS A 216 8.55 -24.40 -4.92
CA LYS A 216 9.35 -24.90 -3.79
C LYS A 216 10.85 -24.71 -4.03
N ALA A 217 11.33 -24.91 -5.26
CA ALA A 217 12.73 -24.71 -5.60
C ALA A 217 13.15 -23.24 -5.60
N LEU A 218 12.28 -22.32 -6.08
CA LEU A 218 12.57 -20.89 -6.15
C LEU A 218 12.37 -20.15 -4.82
N ALA A 219 11.54 -20.67 -3.92
CA ALA A 219 11.21 -20.00 -2.66
C ALA A 219 12.44 -19.55 -1.83
N PRO A 220 13.50 -20.35 -1.66
CA PRO A 220 14.69 -19.90 -0.92
C PRO A 220 15.39 -18.70 -1.58
N ILE A 221 15.45 -18.65 -2.92
CA ILE A 221 16.05 -17.53 -3.66
C ILE A 221 15.20 -16.28 -3.51
N MET A 222 13.89 -16.39 -3.66
CA MET A 222 12.95 -15.27 -3.51
C MET A 222 13.04 -14.67 -2.12
N LEU A 223 12.83 -15.49 -1.09
CA LEU A 223 12.76 -15.02 0.30
C LEU A 223 14.12 -14.45 0.76
N GLY A 224 15.22 -15.15 0.43
CA GLY A 224 16.56 -14.69 0.76
C GLY A 224 16.90 -13.35 0.11
N ASN A 225 16.56 -13.16 -1.16
CA ASN A 225 16.78 -11.89 -1.85
C ASN A 225 15.96 -10.76 -1.25
N MET A 226 14.66 -10.98 -0.99
CA MET A 226 13.79 -9.97 -0.39
C MET A 226 14.28 -9.56 1.01
N GLN A 227 14.69 -10.53 1.82
CA GLN A 227 15.26 -10.27 3.12
C GLN A 227 16.56 -9.45 3.03
N HIS A 228 17.49 -9.83 2.15
CA HIS A 228 18.75 -9.10 1.97
C HIS A 228 18.50 -7.66 1.48
N ILE A 229 17.54 -7.46 0.57
CA ILE A 229 17.18 -6.13 0.07
C ILE A 229 16.61 -5.28 1.21
N ALA A 230 15.73 -5.84 2.03
CA ALA A 230 15.14 -5.14 3.18
C ALA A 230 16.19 -4.73 4.23
N GLU A 231 17.19 -5.59 4.47
CA GLU A 231 18.24 -5.35 5.48
C GLU A 231 19.37 -4.44 5.01
N ARG A 232 19.78 -4.53 3.73
CA ARG A 232 21.04 -3.94 3.23
C ARG A 232 20.87 -3.04 2.02
N GLY A 233 19.65 -2.92 1.49
CA GLY A 233 19.37 -2.18 0.26
C GLY A 233 19.78 -2.92 -1.02
N THR A 234 19.37 -2.40 -2.16
CA THR A 234 19.54 -3.03 -3.48
C THR A 234 21.01 -3.16 -3.90
N VAL A 235 21.83 -2.14 -3.62
CA VAL A 235 23.26 -2.11 -4.02
C VAL A 235 24.03 -3.27 -3.38
N ASN A 236 23.85 -3.48 -2.07
CA ASN A 236 24.60 -4.51 -1.34
C ASN A 236 24.04 -5.91 -1.57
N SER A 237 22.79 -6.02 -2.02
CA SER A 237 22.11 -7.31 -2.26
C SER A 237 22.29 -7.81 -3.68
N LEU A 238 22.64 -6.95 -4.64
CA LEU A 238 22.80 -7.35 -6.02
C LEU A 238 23.96 -8.36 -6.20
N THR A 239 23.66 -9.48 -6.84
CA THR A 239 24.62 -10.53 -7.26
C THR A 239 24.28 -11.00 -8.68
N GLY A 240 25.02 -11.95 -9.19
CA GLY A 240 24.69 -12.62 -10.45
C GLY A 240 25.48 -12.11 -11.68
N PRO A 241 25.13 -12.59 -12.89
CA PRO A 241 25.92 -12.37 -14.09
C PRO A 241 25.95 -10.89 -14.52
N VAL A 242 24.86 -10.15 -14.37
CA VAL A 242 24.82 -8.71 -14.70
C VAL A 242 25.75 -7.95 -13.74
N GLU A 243 25.68 -8.22 -12.44
CA GLU A 243 26.57 -7.57 -11.45
C GLU A 243 28.03 -7.81 -11.78
N ARG A 244 28.40 -9.01 -12.22
CA ARG A 244 29.80 -9.36 -12.57
C ARG A 244 30.23 -8.92 -13.97
N ALA A 245 29.33 -8.32 -14.76
CA ALA A 245 29.51 -8.00 -16.19
C ALA A 245 29.83 -9.27 -17.03
N ASP A 246 29.21 -10.41 -16.70
CA ASP A 246 29.39 -11.68 -17.39
C ASP A 246 28.57 -11.72 -18.68
N VAL A 247 29.16 -11.13 -19.73
CA VAL A 247 28.55 -11.00 -21.06
C VAL A 247 28.13 -12.35 -21.62
N LYS A 248 28.98 -13.39 -21.49
CA LYS A 248 28.72 -14.72 -22.08
C LYS A 248 27.49 -15.41 -21.47
N THR A 249 27.28 -15.24 -20.16
CA THR A 249 26.11 -15.80 -19.48
C THR A 249 24.85 -15.04 -19.89
N VAL A 250 24.92 -13.71 -19.97
CA VAL A 250 23.78 -12.90 -20.39
C VAL A 250 23.38 -13.17 -21.84
N GLU A 251 24.35 -13.33 -22.77
CA GLU A 251 24.08 -13.75 -24.15
C GLU A 251 23.35 -15.11 -24.21
N LYS A 252 23.75 -16.10 -23.40
CA LYS A 252 23.05 -17.39 -23.31
C LYS A 252 21.63 -17.27 -22.79
N HIS A 253 21.40 -16.39 -21.79
CA HIS A 253 20.05 -16.11 -21.30
C HIS A 253 19.18 -15.52 -22.41
N LEU A 254 19.66 -14.49 -23.11
CA LEU A 254 18.92 -13.89 -24.22
C LEU A 254 18.59 -14.90 -25.33
N ASN A 255 19.50 -15.83 -25.64
CA ASN A 255 19.32 -16.80 -26.71
C ASN A 255 18.29 -17.90 -26.37
N CYS A 256 17.98 -18.17 -25.11
CA CYS A 256 16.98 -19.14 -24.70
C CYS A 256 15.59 -18.56 -24.44
N LEU A 257 15.44 -17.23 -24.47
CA LEU A 257 14.20 -16.52 -24.21
C LEU A 257 13.47 -16.15 -25.52
N ASP A 258 12.15 -16.14 -25.49
CA ASP A 258 11.35 -15.59 -26.58
C ASP A 258 11.46 -14.03 -26.65
N GLU A 259 10.87 -13.43 -27.67
CA GLU A 259 10.97 -11.96 -27.88
C GLU A 259 10.41 -11.13 -26.71
N LYS A 260 9.30 -11.56 -26.13
CA LYS A 260 8.65 -10.87 -24.99
C LYS A 260 9.48 -11.00 -23.71
N GLN A 261 9.97 -12.19 -23.45
CA GLN A 261 10.84 -12.50 -22.32
C GLN A 261 12.17 -11.75 -22.43
N GLN A 262 12.77 -11.69 -23.64
CA GLN A 262 13.98 -10.90 -23.90
C GLN A 262 13.76 -9.41 -23.61
N MET A 263 12.62 -8.86 -24.00
CA MET A 263 12.30 -7.45 -23.74
C MET A 263 12.28 -7.17 -22.24
N LEU A 264 11.57 -8.00 -21.47
CA LEU A 264 11.51 -7.89 -20.01
C LEU A 264 12.91 -8.03 -19.39
N TYR A 265 13.67 -9.06 -19.81
CA TYR A 265 15.02 -9.33 -19.31
C TYR A 265 15.96 -8.14 -19.55
N ARG A 266 15.91 -7.53 -20.74
CA ARG A 266 16.72 -6.35 -21.11
C ARG A 266 16.40 -5.16 -20.21
N LEU A 267 15.13 -4.79 -20.08
CA LEU A 267 14.69 -3.65 -19.26
C LEU A 267 15.11 -3.81 -17.79
N LEU A 268 14.95 -5.00 -17.23
CA LEU A 268 15.39 -5.28 -15.86
C LEU A 268 16.93 -5.25 -15.75
N SER A 269 17.64 -5.78 -16.72
CA SER A 269 19.11 -5.77 -16.73
C SER A 269 19.70 -4.36 -16.82
N GLU A 270 19.04 -3.41 -17.47
CA GLU A 270 19.43 -1.99 -17.45
C GLU A 270 19.41 -1.42 -16.03
N VAL A 271 18.35 -1.70 -15.29
CA VAL A 271 18.25 -1.29 -13.88
C VAL A 271 19.36 -1.96 -13.06
N LEU A 272 19.61 -3.27 -13.27
CA LEU A 272 20.68 -3.99 -12.58
C LEU A 272 22.07 -3.46 -12.91
N ILE A 273 22.34 -3.03 -14.15
CA ILE A 273 23.60 -2.36 -14.52
C ILE A 273 23.76 -1.07 -13.72
N SER A 274 22.74 -0.23 -13.67
CA SER A 274 22.78 1.03 -12.90
C SER A 274 23.08 0.81 -11.41
N ILE A 275 22.60 -0.30 -10.84
CA ILE A 275 22.92 -0.70 -9.47
C ILE A 275 24.35 -1.27 -9.40
N GLY A 276 24.76 -2.07 -10.39
CA GLY A 276 26.09 -2.66 -10.49
C GLY A 276 27.20 -1.63 -10.59
N GLU A 277 26.99 -0.55 -11.35
CA GLU A 277 27.92 0.60 -11.46
C GLU A 277 28.12 1.30 -10.11
N LYS A 278 27.06 1.44 -9.32
CA LYS A 278 27.16 1.98 -7.95
C LYS A 278 27.93 1.04 -7.02
N LYS A 279 27.72 -0.28 -7.17
CA LYS A 279 28.38 -1.29 -6.34
C LYS A 279 29.85 -1.44 -6.69
N ASN A 280 30.20 -1.36 -7.96
CA ASN A 280 31.54 -1.63 -8.52
C ASN A 280 31.98 -0.48 -9.44
N PRO A 281 32.36 0.70 -8.91
CA PRO A 281 32.64 1.87 -9.73
C PRO A 281 33.78 1.71 -10.77
N GLY A 282 34.65 0.70 -10.59
CA GLY A 282 35.76 0.43 -11.52
C GLY A 282 35.48 -0.68 -12.54
N ARG A 283 34.26 -1.27 -12.55
CA ARG A 283 33.94 -2.35 -13.48
C ARG A 283 33.38 -1.82 -14.77
N ASP A 284 33.88 -2.35 -15.91
CA ASP A 284 33.38 -1.99 -17.24
C ASP A 284 32.12 -2.78 -17.59
N TYR A 285 31.00 -2.09 -17.78
CA TYR A 285 29.72 -2.58 -18.23
C TYR A 285 29.42 -2.28 -19.70
N GLY A 286 30.33 -1.61 -20.43
CA GLY A 286 30.10 -1.13 -21.80
C GLY A 286 29.63 -2.23 -22.75
N ARG A 287 30.34 -3.37 -22.79
CA ARG A 287 29.96 -4.50 -23.62
C ARG A 287 28.62 -5.10 -23.24
N LEU A 288 28.29 -5.11 -21.95
CA LEU A 288 27.00 -5.61 -21.47
C LEU A 288 25.86 -4.67 -21.90
N LYS A 289 26.05 -3.37 -21.81
CA LYS A 289 25.10 -2.38 -22.32
C LYS A 289 24.84 -2.56 -23.80
N HIS A 290 25.89 -2.77 -24.60
CA HIS A 290 25.76 -2.99 -26.03
C HIS A 290 24.86 -4.20 -26.37
N ILE A 291 25.11 -5.38 -25.78
CA ILE A 291 24.30 -6.58 -26.07
C ILE A 291 22.85 -6.50 -25.57
N LEU A 292 22.60 -5.64 -24.59
CA LEU A 292 21.24 -5.36 -24.08
C LEU A 292 20.50 -4.31 -24.92
N GLY A 293 21.17 -3.68 -25.90
CA GLY A 293 20.57 -2.69 -26.79
C GLY A 293 20.58 -1.27 -26.28
N ASN A 294 21.46 -0.95 -25.33
CA ASN A 294 21.60 0.35 -24.71
C ASN A 294 22.85 1.05 -25.28
N GLU A 295 22.73 1.66 -26.44
CA GLU A 295 23.67 2.66 -26.94
C GLU A 295 23.11 4.06 -26.81
#